data_14828b7896dc6406fcae51a40724a6bd
#
_entry.id   14828b7896dc6406fcae51a40724a6bd
#
_cell.length_a   1.000
_cell.length_b   1.000
_cell.length_c   1.000
_cell.angle_alpha   90.00
_cell.angle_beta   90.00
_cell.angle_gamma   90.00
#
_symmetry.space_group_name_H-M   'P 1'
#
loop_
_entity.id
_entity.type
_entity.pdbx_description
1 polymer ?
#
loop_
_entity_poly.entity_id
_entity_poly.type
_entity_poly.pdbx_seq_one_letter_code
_entity_poly.pdbx_strand_id
1 'polypeptide(L)'
;MMARGYWLINSNRTEVRRFTENRASEDQFNKYVFVDSGKIVGVFGKEAPLLQRREEFKLDDARKIWEKLISQGWRRTEEVWSK
;
A
#
# COMPACT_ATOMS: atom_id res chain seq x y z
N MET A 1 2.19 -18.52 4.16
CA MET A 1 1.76 -17.40 4.30
C MET A 1 1.79 -16.56 3.18
N MET A 2 0.93 -15.88 2.90
CA MET A 2 0.88 -15.20 1.81
C MET A 2 1.18 -13.86 1.99
N ALA A 3 1.67 -13.32 1.09
CA ALA A 3 2.03 -11.99 1.17
C ALA A 3 0.80 -11.17 1.06
N ARG A 4 0.33 -10.72 2.17
CA ARG A 4 -0.74 -9.83 2.14
C ARG A 4 -0.22 -8.46 2.04
N GLY A 5 -0.85 -7.64 1.33
CA GLY A 5 -0.51 -6.24 1.30
C GLY A 5 -0.87 -5.57 2.61
N TYR A 6 -0.13 -4.54 2.96
CA TYR A 6 -0.48 -3.67 4.07
C TYR A 6 -1.03 -2.40 3.48
N TRP A 7 -2.20 -2.01 3.94
CA TRP A 7 -2.91 -0.86 3.39
C TRP A 7 -2.86 0.30 4.35
N LEU A 8 -2.61 1.49 3.82
CA LEU A 8 -2.79 2.74 4.53
C LEU A 8 -3.88 3.53 3.86
N ILE A 9 -4.66 4.24 4.65
CA ILE A 9 -5.72 5.10 4.15
C ILE A 9 -5.51 6.49 4.73
N ASN A 10 -5.74 7.52 3.94
CA ASN A 10 -5.57 8.89 4.40
C ASN A 10 -6.71 9.31 5.33
N SER A 11 -6.54 10.43 6.04
CA SER A 11 -7.51 10.86 7.03
C SER A 11 -8.86 11.18 6.42
N ASN A 12 -8.89 11.64 5.18
CA ASN A 12 -10.14 11.96 4.50
C ASN A 12 -10.83 10.71 3.92
N ARG A 13 -10.15 9.57 3.98
CA ARG A 13 -10.67 8.30 3.47
C ARG A 13 -10.96 8.37 1.97
N THR A 14 -10.08 9.03 1.24
CA THR A 14 -10.22 9.18 -0.20
C THR A 14 -9.14 8.46 -0.99
N GLU A 15 -8.00 8.18 -0.35
CA GLU A 15 -6.87 7.57 -1.04
C GLU A 15 -6.28 6.46 -0.21
N VAL A 16 -5.71 5.48 -0.89
CA VAL A 16 -5.04 4.36 -0.24
C VAL A 16 -3.65 4.17 -0.82
N ARG A 17 -2.80 3.52 -0.04
CA ARG A 17 -1.51 3.02 -0.50
C ARG A 17 -1.42 1.58 -0.05
N ARG A 18 -1.02 0.69 -0.96
CA ARG A 18 -0.83 -0.72 -0.61
C ARG A 18 0.65 -1.06 -0.75
N PHE A 19 1.21 -1.63 0.30
CA PHE A 19 2.61 -2.04 0.34
C PHE A 19 2.65 -3.56 0.25
N THR A 20 3.29 -4.08 -0.80
CA THR A 20 3.35 -5.52 -1.04
C THR A 20 4.77 -5.92 -1.37
N GLU A 21 5.26 -6.95 -0.73
CA GLU A 21 6.61 -7.44 -0.99
C GLU A 21 6.73 -7.99 -2.40
N ASN A 22 7.79 -7.62 -3.12
CA ASN A 22 8.07 -8.18 -4.42
C ASN A 22 8.91 -9.44 -4.25
N ARG A 23 8.25 -10.59 -4.23
CA ARG A 23 8.93 -11.86 -4.05
C ARG A 23 9.58 -12.38 -5.31
N ALA A 24 9.31 -11.78 -6.45
CA ALA A 24 9.87 -12.18 -7.71
C ALA A 24 11.20 -11.50 -8.01
N SER A 25 11.66 -10.62 -7.12
CA SER A 25 12.93 -9.94 -7.32
C SER A 25 14.07 -10.94 -7.31
N GLU A 26 15.00 -10.78 -8.25
CA GLU A 26 16.18 -11.64 -8.32
C GLU A 26 17.33 -11.12 -7.48
N ASP A 27 17.18 -9.97 -6.85
CA ASP A 27 18.23 -9.40 -6.03
C ASP A 27 18.31 -10.18 -4.72
N GLN A 28 19.42 -10.86 -4.50
CA GLN A 28 19.58 -11.68 -3.30
C GLN A 28 19.94 -10.88 -2.07
N PHE A 29 20.35 -9.63 -2.23
CA PHE A 29 20.84 -8.84 -1.13
C PHE A 29 19.85 -7.80 -0.65
N ASN A 30 18.88 -7.45 -1.46
CA ASN A 30 17.91 -6.42 -1.09
C ASN A 30 16.50 -6.93 -1.31
N LYS A 31 15.62 -6.51 -0.41
CA LYS A 31 14.19 -6.79 -0.58
C LYS A 31 13.54 -5.56 -1.19
N TYR A 32 12.57 -5.80 -2.03
CA TYR A 32 11.85 -4.74 -2.72
C TYR A 32 10.37 -4.81 -2.36
N VAL A 33 9.74 -3.66 -2.37
CA VAL A 33 8.34 -3.51 -2.01
C VAL A 33 7.65 -2.69 -3.09
N PHE A 34 6.50 -3.18 -3.55
CA PHE A 34 5.64 -2.39 -4.42
C PHE A 34 4.78 -1.48 -3.56
N VAL A 35 4.66 -0.24 -3.97
CA VAL A 35 3.73 0.71 -3.35
C VAL A 35 2.73 1.09 -4.41
N ASP A 36 1.50 0.65 -4.23
CA ASP A 36 0.41 0.96 -5.15
C ASP A 36 -0.40 2.11 -4.61
N SER A 37 -0.64 3.10 -5.45
CA SER A 37 -1.47 4.25 -5.09
C SER A 37 -2.85 4.07 -5.69
N GLY A 38 -3.88 4.36 -4.92
CA GLY A 38 -5.23 4.19 -5.39
C GLY A 38 -6.19 5.14 -4.73
N LYS A 39 -7.41 5.15 -5.25
CA LYS A 39 -8.49 5.98 -4.73
C LYS A 39 -9.64 5.12 -4.27
N ILE A 40 -10.28 5.57 -3.21
CA ILE A 40 -11.51 4.94 -2.75
C ILE A 40 -12.61 5.28 -3.73
N VAL A 41 -13.37 4.29 -4.16
CA VAL A 41 -14.44 4.45 -5.13
C VAL A 41 -15.71 3.87 -4.55
N GLY A 42 -16.84 4.20 -5.17
CA GLY A 42 -18.13 3.70 -4.73
C GLY A 42 -18.79 4.63 -3.72
N VAL A 43 -20.11 4.55 -3.63
CA VAL A 43 -20.88 5.48 -2.81
C VAL A 43 -20.55 5.32 -1.33
N PHE A 44 -20.35 4.08 -0.89
CA PHE A 44 -20.08 3.81 0.52
C PHE A 44 -18.66 3.34 0.78
N GLY A 45 -17.78 3.45 -0.20
CA GLY A 45 -16.41 2.99 -0.04
C GLY A 45 -16.29 1.49 0.09
N LYS A 46 -17.28 0.73 -0.33
CA LYS A 46 -17.26 -0.72 -0.20
C LYS A 46 -16.66 -1.43 -1.40
N GLU A 47 -16.50 -0.71 -2.50
CA GLU A 47 -15.88 -1.30 -3.68
C GLU A 47 -14.39 -1.31 -3.52
N ALA A 48 -13.72 -2.24 -4.18
CA ALA A 48 -12.27 -2.30 -4.14
C ALA A 48 -11.69 -0.97 -4.66
N PRO A 49 -10.64 -0.46 -4.02
CA PRO A 49 -10.04 0.79 -4.48
C PRO A 49 -9.54 0.67 -5.91
N LEU A 50 -9.58 1.78 -6.62
CA LEU A 50 -9.05 1.84 -7.97
C LEU A 50 -7.56 2.14 -7.87
N LEU A 51 -6.73 1.12 -8.10
CA LEU A 51 -5.28 1.29 -8.07
C LEU A 51 -4.84 1.92 -9.38
N GLN A 52 -4.12 3.03 -9.27
CA GLN A 52 -3.77 3.85 -10.42
C GLN A 52 -2.30 3.82 -10.77
N ARG A 53 -1.44 3.51 -9.82
CA ARG A 53 -0.02 3.63 -10.03
C ARG A 53 0.72 2.66 -9.14
N ARG A 54 1.77 2.04 -9.67
CA ARG A 54 2.63 1.15 -8.90
C ARG A 54 4.07 1.62 -9.02
N GLU A 55 4.76 1.72 -7.90
CA GLU A 55 6.18 2.00 -7.87
C GLU A 55 6.88 0.95 -7.04
N GLU A 56 8.14 0.70 -7.36
CA GLU A 56 8.92 -0.28 -6.61
C GLU A 56 10.03 0.43 -5.86
N PHE A 57 10.22 0.07 -4.61
CA PHE A 57 11.25 0.66 -3.76
C PHE A 57 12.00 -0.43 -3.00
N LYS A 58 13.24 -0.15 -2.62
CA LYS A 58 13.92 -0.99 -1.65
C LYS A 58 13.18 -0.92 -0.33
N LEU A 59 13.30 -1.98 0.46
CA LEU A 59 12.56 -2.08 1.72
C LEU A 59 12.78 -0.85 2.61
N ASP A 60 14.03 -0.39 2.74
CA ASP A 60 14.31 0.75 3.60
C ASP A 60 13.62 2.02 3.12
N ASP A 61 13.57 2.21 1.81
CA ASP A 61 12.90 3.38 1.25
C ASP A 61 11.39 3.26 1.42
N ALA A 62 10.85 2.05 1.28
CA ALA A 62 9.42 1.83 1.50
C ALA A 62 9.04 2.12 2.95
N ARG A 63 9.92 1.76 3.90
CA ARG A 63 9.67 2.07 5.30
C ARG A 63 9.63 3.56 5.56
N LYS A 64 10.50 4.31 4.90
CA LYS A 64 10.50 5.77 5.04
C LYS A 64 9.20 6.36 4.49
N ILE A 65 8.71 5.83 3.38
CA ILE A 65 7.44 6.28 2.82
C ILE A 65 6.32 5.98 3.80
N TRP A 66 6.29 4.79 4.36
CA TRP A 66 5.29 4.39 5.35
C TRP A 66 5.28 5.35 6.53
N GLU A 67 6.46 5.60 7.11
CA GLU A 67 6.58 6.46 8.27
C GLU A 67 6.13 7.88 7.96
N LYS A 68 6.47 8.37 6.76
CA LYS A 68 6.04 9.70 6.35
C LYS A 68 4.54 9.80 6.25
N LEU A 69 3.89 8.79 5.66
CA LEU A 69 2.43 8.80 5.53
C LEU A 69 1.77 8.73 6.90
N ILE A 70 2.29 7.89 7.80
CA ILE A 70 1.76 7.84 9.17
C ILE A 70 1.88 9.20 9.84
N SER A 71 3.00 9.88 9.67
CA SER A 71 3.19 11.20 10.27
C SER A 71 2.24 12.24 9.67
N GLN A 72 1.72 11.98 8.48
CA GLN A 72 0.78 12.88 7.83
C GLN A 72 -0.69 12.53 8.13
N GLY A 73 -0.90 11.58 9.03
CA GLY A 73 -2.26 11.24 9.44
C GLY A 73 -2.86 10.02 8.77
N TRP A 74 -2.10 9.33 7.93
CA TRP A 74 -2.58 8.09 7.33
C TRP A 74 -2.63 7.01 8.40
N ARG A 75 -3.56 6.08 8.26
CA ARG A 75 -3.74 4.99 9.21
C ARG A 75 -3.75 3.67 8.50
N ARG A 76 -3.25 2.65 9.19
CA ARG A 76 -3.32 1.29 8.68
C ARG A 76 -4.78 0.84 8.67
N THR A 77 -5.18 0.20 7.58
CA THR A 77 -6.52 -0.34 7.46
C THR A 77 -6.44 -1.79 7.00
N GLU A 78 -7.48 -2.54 7.29
CA GLU A 78 -7.51 -3.93 6.88
C GLU A 78 -7.93 -4.04 5.44
N GLU A 79 -7.55 -5.15 4.83
CA GLU A 79 -7.87 -5.36 3.43
C GLU A 79 -9.30 -5.82 3.29
N VAL A 80 -10.23 -4.95 3.63
CA VAL A 80 -11.63 -5.32 3.53
C VAL A 80 -12.08 -5.46 2.09
N TRP A 81 -11.25 -4.97 1.17
CA TRP A 81 -11.57 -5.05 -0.24
C TRP A 81 -11.01 -6.30 -0.91
N SER A 82 -10.10 -6.97 -0.25
CA SER A 82 -9.52 -8.18 -0.82
C SER A 82 -10.41 -9.36 -0.52
N LYS A 83 -10.68 -10.14 -1.51
CA LYS A 83 -11.50 -11.31 -1.29
C LYS A 83 -10.82 -12.53 -1.80
#